data_d0f640824f843ef1dec908777347ef7c
#
_entry.id   d0f640824f843ef1dec908777347ef7c
#
_cell.length_a   1.000
_cell.length_b   1.000
_cell.length_c   1.000
_cell.angle_alpha   90.00
_cell.angle_beta   90.00
_cell.angle_gamma   90.00
#
_symmetry.space_group_name_H-M   'P 1'
#
loop_
_entity.id
_entity.type
_entity.pdbx_description
1 polymer ?
#
loop_
_entity_poly.entity_id
_entity_poly.type
_entity_poly.pdbx_seq_one_letter_code
_entity_poly.pdbx_strand_id
1 'polypeptide(L)'
;GTMSYTSITTTRPGPRMQAAETSEEGDALLAEIFGILAANGGESVLAGQDFARGISVAITKYEDSAAAVKTQIEIGAKGLLEFISAGPFVALDEWWPIASAALNDN
;
A
#
# COMPACT_ATOMS: atom_id res chain seq x y z
N GLY A 1 -4.68 12.70 14.36
CA GLY A 1 -4.12 13.59 13.36
C GLY A 1 -4.79 13.45 12.00
N THR A 2 -4.46 14.34 11.12
CA THR A 2 -4.98 14.34 9.76
C THR A 2 -4.15 13.38 8.90
N MET A 3 -4.81 12.52 8.12
CA MET A 3 -4.15 11.64 7.16
C MET A 3 -3.67 12.47 5.97
N SER A 4 -2.38 12.77 5.92
CA SER A 4 -1.79 13.67 4.92
C SER A 4 -1.00 12.95 3.83
N TYR A 5 -0.80 11.65 3.96
CA TYR A 5 -0.07 10.86 2.96
C TYR A 5 -0.89 9.66 2.51
N THR A 6 -1.15 9.59 1.22
CA THR A 6 -1.79 8.41 0.61
C THR A 6 -0.74 7.70 -0.23
N SER A 7 -0.52 6.43 0.05
CA SER A 7 0.41 5.61 -0.72
C SER A 7 -0.33 4.73 -1.72
N ILE A 8 0.33 4.45 -2.84
CA ILE A 8 -0.02 3.34 -3.72
C ILE A 8 1.18 2.42 -3.80
N THR A 9 0.94 1.13 -3.56
CA THR A 9 1.98 0.11 -3.63
C THR A 9 1.59 -0.98 -4.59
N THR A 10 2.61 -1.54 -5.26
CA THR A 10 2.45 -2.79 -6.00
C THR A 10 3.38 -3.82 -5.38
N THR A 11 2.87 -5.03 -5.19
CA THR A 11 3.60 -6.09 -4.48
C THR A 11 3.41 -7.44 -5.13
N ARG A 12 4.33 -8.36 -4.81
CA ARG A 12 4.20 -9.79 -5.04
C ARG A 12 4.27 -10.52 -3.71
N PRO A 13 3.77 -11.76 -3.64
CA PRO A 13 3.92 -12.56 -2.43
C PRO A 13 5.40 -12.71 -2.05
N GLY A 14 5.71 -12.45 -0.79
CA GLY A 14 7.02 -12.78 -0.22
C GLY A 14 7.15 -14.27 0.09
N PRO A 15 8.31 -14.73 0.56
CA PRO A 15 8.57 -16.15 0.80
C PRO A 15 7.54 -16.83 1.72
N ARG A 16 7.11 -16.15 2.77
CA ARG A 16 6.14 -16.73 3.71
C ARG A 16 4.75 -16.86 3.07
N MET A 17 4.35 -15.88 2.27
CA MET A 17 3.08 -15.96 1.55
C MET A 17 3.10 -17.06 0.49
N GLN A 18 4.22 -17.22 -0.21
CA GLN A 18 4.41 -18.28 -1.20
C GLN A 18 4.37 -19.67 -0.56
N ALA A 19 4.83 -19.78 0.68
CA ALA A 19 4.88 -21.06 1.40
C ALA A 19 3.52 -21.50 1.98
N ALA A 20 2.52 -20.60 1.99
CA ALA A 20 1.19 -20.95 2.49
C ALA A 20 0.54 -22.03 1.61
N GLU A 21 0.08 -23.11 2.23
CA GLU A 21 -0.51 -24.24 1.55
C GLU A 21 -2.03 -24.34 1.76
N THR A 22 -2.54 -23.64 2.79
CA THR A 22 -3.95 -23.66 3.13
C THR A 22 -4.53 -22.25 3.17
N SER A 23 -5.83 -22.14 3.02
CA SER A 23 -6.53 -20.86 3.15
C SER A 23 -6.39 -20.29 4.57
N GLU A 24 -6.33 -21.15 5.59
CA GLU A 24 -6.14 -20.73 6.98
C GLU A 24 -4.75 -20.07 7.18
N GLU A 25 -3.72 -20.65 6.60
CA GLU A 25 -2.36 -20.06 6.61
C GLU A 25 -2.35 -18.72 5.88
N GLY A 26 -2.99 -18.65 4.73
CA GLY A 26 -3.11 -17.41 3.96
C GLY A 26 -3.85 -16.32 4.75
N ASP A 27 -4.96 -16.66 5.39
CA ASP A 27 -5.73 -15.73 6.23
C ASP A 27 -4.89 -15.18 7.38
N ALA A 28 -4.10 -16.04 8.03
CA ALA A 28 -3.23 -15.61 9.13
C ALA A 28 -2.15 -14.63 8.64
N LEU A 29 -1.58 -14.87 7.46
CA LEU A 29 -0.57 -13.98 6.88
C LEU A 29 -1.17 -12.64 6.46
N LEU A 30 -2.37 -12.65 5.88
CA LEU A 30 -3.10 -11.41 5.56
C LEU A 30 -3.41 -10.61 6.83
N ALA A 31 -3.85 -11.29 7.90
CA ALA A 31 -4.10 -10.65 9.18
C ALA A 31 -2.82 -10.01 9.75
N GLU A 32 -1.67 -10.67 9.59
CA GLU A 32 -0.38 -10.13 10.01
C GLU A 32 -0.01 -8.87 9.22
N ILE A 33 -0.20 -8.87 7.90
CA ILE A 33 0.04 -7.71 7.04
C ILE A 33 -0.84 -6.52 7.48
N PHE A 34 -2.14 -6.73 7.60
CA PHE A 34 -3.06 -5.67 8.01
C PHE A 34 -2.85 -5.23 9.45
N GLY A 35 -2.38 -6.13 10.32
CA GLY A 35 -1.99 -5.80 11.69
C GLY A 35 -0.80 -4.86 11.75
N ILE A 36 0.21 -5.08 10.93
CA ILE A 36 1.38 -4.18 10.81
C ILE A 36 0.94 -2.79 10.30
N LEU A 37 0.10 -2.78 9.27
CA LEU A 37 -0.45 -1.56 8.70
C LEU A 37 -1.20 -0.75 9.76
N ALA A 38 -2.10 -1.39 10.48
CA ALA A 38 -2.89 -0.75 11.53
C ALA A 38 -2.02 -0.27 12.70
N ALA A 39 -0.98 -1.04 13.08
CA ALA A 39 -0.05 -0.65 14.14
C ALA A 39 0.72 0.62 13.79
N ASN A 40 0.91 0.92 12.52
CA ASN A 40 1.53 2.15 12.02
C ASN A 40 0.52 3.23 11.67
N GLY A 41 -0.73 3.08 12.07
CA GLY A 41 -1.79 4.06 11.82
C GLY A 41 -2.29 4.09 10.39
N GLY A 42 -2.00 3.07 9.60
CA GLY A 42 -2.47 2.97 8.22
C GLY A 42 -3.96 2.65 8.14
N GLU A 43 -4.60 3.21 7.13
CA GLU A 43 -6.01 3.02 6.85
C GLU A 43 -6.16 2.58 5.39
N SER A 44 -6.58 1.32 5.19
CA SER A 44 -6.73 0.77 3.85
C SER A 44 -7.91 1.40 3.13
N VAL A 45 -7.65 1.96 1.96
CA VAL A 45 -8.69 2.51 1.07
C VAL A 45 -9.16 1.45 0.09
N LEU A 46 -8.21 0.78 -0.53
CA LEU A 46 -8.47 -0.22 -1.56
C LEU A 46 -7.30 -1.20 -1.60
N ALA A 47 -7.59 -2.48 -1.68
CA ALA A 47 -6.56 -3.50 -1.87
C ALA A 47 -7.13 -4.61 -2.76
N GLY A 48 -6.31 -5.08 -3.69
CA GLY A 48 -6.74 -6.13 -4.61
C GLY A 48 -5.62 -6.60 -5.50
N GLN A 49 -5.97 -7.46 -6.43
CA GLN A 49 -5.04 -8.08 -7.37
C GLN A 49 -5.31 -7.58 -8.78
N ASP A 50 -4.25 -7.15 -9.45
CA ASP A 50 -4.25 -6.92 -10.90
C ASP A 50 -3.90 -8.27 -11.56
N PHE A 51 -4.92 -9.01 -11.99
CA PHE A 51 -4.73 -10.33 -12.59
C PHE A 51 -4.06 -10.27 -13.97
N ALA A 52 -4.13 -9.14 -14.66
CA ALA A 52 -3.46 -8.98 -15.95
C ALA A 52 -1.95 -8.95 -15.79
N ARG A 53 -1.47 -8.35 -14.70
CA ARG A 53 -0.03 -8.21 -14.41
C ARG A 53 0.49 -9.18 -13.37
N GLY A 54 -0.41 -9.85 -12.65
CA GLY A 54 -0.04 -10.77 -11.57
C GLY A 54 0.56 -10.08 -10.36
N ILE A 55 0.12 -8.86 -10.05
CA ILE A 55 0.59 -8.08 -8.92
C ILE A 55 -0.58 -7.63 -8.03
N SER A 56 -0.31 -7.46 -6.74
CA SER A 56 -1.25 -6.84 -5.83
C SER A 56 -1.09 -5.33 -5.83
N VAL A 57 -2.20 -4.62 -5.72
CA VAL A 57 -2.23 -3.15 -5.64
C VAL A 57 -2.93 -2.76 -4.35
N ALA A 58 -2.37 -1.82 -3.61
CA ALA A 58 -2.97 -1.30 -2.39
C ALA A 58 -2.85 0.22 -2.32
N ILE A 59 -3.93 0.85 -1.93
CA ILE A 59 -3.98 2.28 -1.63
C ILE A 59 -4.28 2.42 -0.15
N THR A 60 -3.40 3.11 0.58
CA THR A 60 -3.45 3.22 2.03
C THR A 60 -3.18 4.66 2.45
N LYS A 61 -3.93 5.14 3.41
CA LYS A 61 -3.73 6.47 4.01
C LYS A 61 -2.93 6.36 5.29
N TYR A 62 -2.00 7.30 5.46
CA TYR A 62 -1.15 7.41 6.66
C TYR A 62 -1.12 8.87 7.11
N GLU A 63 -0.74 9.08 8.37
CA GLU A 63 -0.53 10.41 8.90
C GLU A 63 0.60 11.14 8.16
N ASP A 64 1.68 10.41 7.82
CA ASP A 64 2.83 10.93 7.08
C ASP A 64 3.53 9.85 6.26
N SER A 65 4.49 10.26 5.45
CA SER A 65 5.27 9.34 4.62
C SER A 65 6.16 8.40 5.46
N ALA A 66 6.61 8.84 6.62
CA ALA A 66 7.45 8.03 7.50
C ALA A 66 6.70 6.77 7.99
N ALA A 67 5.42 6.91 8.34
CA ALA A 67 4.57 5.79 8.72
C ALA A 67 4.40 4.79 7.58
N ALA A 68 4.22 5.28 6.35
CA ALA A 68 4.13 4.43 5.15
C ALA A 68 5.41 3.64 4.92
N VAL A 69 6.56 4.31 4.98
CA VAL A 69 7.88 3.67 4.78
C VAL A 69 8.14 2.63 5.85
N LYS A 70 7.86 2.94 7.10
CA LYS A 70 8.03 2.00 8.22
C LYS A 70 7.19 0.73 8.01
N THR A 71 5.93 0.89 7.61
CA THR A 71 5.02 -0.23 7.31
C THR A 71 5.60 -1.13 6.22
N GLN A 72 6.05 -0.54 5.12
CA GLN A 72 6.60 -1.27 3.98
C GLN A 72 7.87 -2.04 4.36
N ILE A 73 8.78 -1.41 5.12
CA ILE A 73 9.99 -2.05 5.59
C ILE A 73 9.67 -3.23 6.51
N GLU A 74 8.75 -3.06 7.44
CA GLU A 74 8.36 -4.13 8.37
C GLU A 74 7.73 -5.31 7.63
N ILE A 75 6.82 -5.06 6.71
CA ILE A 75 6.17 -6.12 5.91
C ILE A 75 7.21 -6.87 5.06
N GLY A 76 8.10 -6.13 4.41
CA GLY A 76 9.16 -6.72 3.58
C GLY A 76 10.16 -7.53 4.41
N ALA A 77 10.61 -6.99 5.55
CA ALA A 77 11.56 -7.65 6.44
C ALA A 77 11.02 -8.95 7.03
N LYS A 78 9.70 -9.05 7.20
CA LYS A 78 9.04 -10.26 7.69
C LYS A 78 8.76 -11.31 6.61
N GLY A 79 9.16 -11.05 5.38
CA GLY A 79 9.00 -11.99 4.27
C GLY A 79 7.56 -12.18 3.83
N LEU A 80 6.69 -11.21 4.12
CA LEU A 80 5.26 -11.28 3.79
C LEU A 80 5.00 -10.86 2.35
N LEU A 81 5.50 -9.71 1.95
CA LEU A 81 5.37 -9.17 0.60
C LEU A 81 6.73 -8.70 0.08
N GLU A 82 6.88 -8.74 -1.24
CA GLU A 82 7.96 -8.07 -1.95
C GLU A 82 7.38 -6.82 -2.61
N PHE A 83 7.89 -5.65 -2.24
CA PHE A 83 7.44 -4.40 -2.83
C PHE A 83 8.12 -4.17 -4.18
N ILE A 84 7.32 -4.01 -5.23
CA ILE A 84 7.78 -3.68 -6.59
C ILE A 84 7.86 -2.18 -6.73
N SER A 85 6.83 -1.48 -6.26
CA SER A 85 6.77 -0.02 -6.26
C SER A 85 6.00 0.49 -5.06
N ALA A 86 6.35 1.70 -4.63
CA ALA A 86 5.67 2.40 -3.57
C ALA A 86 5.86 3.90 -3.78
N GLY A 87 4.81 4.65 -3.66
CA GLY A 87 4.89 6.10 -3.86
C GLY A 87 3.59 6.79 -3.51
N PRO A 88 3.53 8.12 -3.70
CA PRO A 88 2.33 8.88 -3.41
C PRO A 88 1.24 8.60 -4.45
N PHE A 89 0.03 8.47 -3.98
CA PHE A 89 -1.17 8.46 -4.80
C PHE A 89 -1.93 9.76 -4.56
N VAL A 90 -2.22 10.47 -5.63
CA VAL A 90 -3.00 11.72 -5.56
C VAL A 90 -4.27 11.52 -6.36
N ALA A 91 -5.42 11.61 -5.71
CA ALA A 91 -6.70 11.40 -6.36
C ALA A 91 -6.96 12.48 -7.43
N LEU A 92 -7.75 12.14 -8.43
CA LEU A 92 -8.04 13.03 -9.58
C LEU A 92 -8.60 14.38 -9.12
N ASP A 93 -9.51 14.37 -8.17
CA ASP A 93 -10.15 15.59 -7.65
C ASP A 93 -9.18 16.48 -6.85
N GLU A 94 -8.04 15.94 -6.46
CA GLU A 94 -6.98 16.67 -5.77
C GLU A 94 -5.93 17.21 -6.75
N TRP A 95 -5.42 16.37 -7.67
CA TRP A 95 -4.34 16.82 -8.55
C TRP A 95 -4.82 17.61 -9.77
N TRP A 96 -6.03 17.36 -10.27
CA TRP A 96 -6.54 18.08 -11.44
C TRP A 96 -6.63 19.61 -11.24
N PRO A 97 -7.12 20.11 -10.10
CA PRO A 97 -7.09 21.57 -9.85
C PRO A 97 -5.69 22.16 -9.86
N ILE A 98 -4.68 21.39 -9.40
CA ILE A 98 -3.28 21.81 -9.43
C ILE A 98 -2.80 21.91 -10.88
N ALA A 99 -3.04 20.88 -11.67
CA ALA A 99 -2.67 20.85 -13.08
C ALA A 99 -3.37 21.95 -13.87
N SER A 100 -4.66 22.14 -13.65
CA SER A 100 -5.45 23.17 -14.30
C SER A 100 -4.91 24.57 -14.01
N ALA A 101 -4.60 24.88 -12.75
CA ALA A 101 -3.99 26.13 -12.36
C ALA A 101 -2.61 26.32 -13.03
N ALA A 102 -1.78 25.30 -13.02
CA ALA A 102 -0.45 25.34 -13.66
C ALA A 102 -0.53 25.59 -15.17
N LEU A 103 -1.52 25.01 -15.84
CA LEU A 103 -1.73 25.22 -17.27
C LEU A 103 -2.24 26.63 -17.59
N ASN A 104 -3.01 27.20 -16.71
CA ASN A 104 -3.57 28.55 -16.89
C ASN A 104 -2.58 29.68 -16.55
N ASP A 105 -1.51 29.37 -15.84
CA ASP A 105 -0.49 30.35 -15.45
C ASP A 105 0.50 30.66 -16.59
N ASN A 106 0.30 30.04 -17.73
CA ASN A 106 1.09 30.34 -18.92
C ASN A 106 0.33 31.34 -19.80
#